data_1d4830e0feeb7e787874988c041c6c45
#
_entry.id   1d4830e0feeb7e787874988c041c6c45
#
_cell.length_a   1.000
_cell.length_b   1.000
_cell.length_c   1.000
_cell.angle_alpha   90.00
_cell.angle_beta   90.00
_cell.angle_gamma   90.00
#
_symmetry.space_group_name_H-M   'P 1'
#
loop_
_entity.id
_entity.type
_entity.pdbx_description
1 polymer ?
#
loop_
_entity_poly.entity_id
_entity_poly.type
_entity_poly.pdbx_seq_one_letter_code
_entity_poly.pdbx_strand_id
1 'polypeptide(L)'
;MSNHELDQLREQLDEVNLELLELINKRAELVQKIGEVKKVQGINRFDPVRERKMLDLIAEKNEGPFETSTLQHIFKEIFKASLELQEDDHRKALLVSRKKHPDNTIVDIKGETIGDGIQRIIAGPCSVESYEQVNEVAVAVKRQGLKLLRGGAYKPRTSPYDFQGLGEEGLQILKRIADEHDLAVISEIVTPQDIEKAVDYIDVIQI
;
A
#
# COMPACT_ATOMS: atom_id res chain seq x y z
N MET A 1 -28.39 -45.32 -16.47
CA MET A 1 -27.43 -45.13 -15.35
C MET A 1 -28.22 -45.29 -14.07
N SER A 2 -27.87 -46.22 -13.21
CA SER A 2 -28.61 -46.44 -11.97
C SER A 2 -28.15 -45.38 -10.93
N ASN A 3 -29.05 -44.99 -10.00
CA ASN A 3 -28.69 -44.09 -8.90
C ASN A 3 -27.43 -44.57 -8.15
N HIS A 4 -27.23 -45.85 -8.06
CA HIS A 4 -26.08 -46.49 -7.42
C HIS A 4 -24.75 -46.19 -8.11
N GLU A 5 -24.68 -46.15 -9.44
CA GLU A 5 -23.47 -45.80 -10.19
C GLU A 5 -23.10 -44.31 -9.98
N LEU A 6 -24.07 -43.43 -9.94
CA LEU A 6 -23.85 -42.01 -9.65
C LEU A 6 -23.31 -41.79 -8.22
N ASP A 7 -23.83 -42.54 -7.24
CA ASP A 7 -23.40 -42.42 -5.85
C ASP A 7 -21.96 -42.95 -5.67
N GLN A 8 -21.58 -44.03 -6.32
CA GLN A 8 -20.20 -44.52 -6.34
C GLN A 8 -19.21 -43.48 -6.96
N LEU A 9 -19.62 -42.83 -8.05
CA LEU A 9 -18.75 -41.80 -8.67
C LEU A 9 -18.61 -40.56 -7.77
N ARG A 10 -19.65 -40.20 -7.03
CA ARG A 10 -19.59 -39.12 -6.03
C ARG A 10 -18.67 -39.45 -4.89
N GLU A 11 -18.72 -40.69 -4.35
CA GLU A 11 -17.80 -41.16 -3.29
C GLU A 11 -16.34 -41.09 -3.78
N GLN A 12 -16.05 -41.53 -5.00
CA GLN A 12 -14.70 -41.41 -5.58
C GLN A 12 -14.27 -39.94 -5.76
N LEU A 13 -15.19 -39.07 -6.16
CA LEU A 13 -14.90 -37.64 -6.27
C LEU A 13 -14.60 -37.00 -4.90
N ASP A 14 -15.32 -37.42 -3.85
CA ASP A 14 -15.06 -36.95 -2.49
C ASP A 14 -13.68 -37.39 -1.98
N GLU A 15 -13.26 -38.64 -2.26
CA GLU A 15 -11.91 -39.12 -1.96
C GLU A 15 -10.84 -38.26 -2.66
N VAL A 16 -11.00 -37.96 -3.95
CA VAL A 16 -10.09 -37.10 -4.71
C VAL A 16 -10.07 -35.68 -4.15
N ASN A 17 -11.18 -35.14 -3.70
CA ASN A 17 -11.25 -33.82 -3.06
C ASN A 17 -10.45 -33.79 -1.74
N LEU A 18 -10.50 -34.85 -0.95
CA LEU A 18 -9.70 -34.96 0.29
C LEU A 18 -8.21 -35.05 0.00
N GLU A 19 -7.80 -35.83 -1.00
CA GLU A 19 -6.40 -35.88 -1.45
C GLU A 19 -5.91 -34.52 -1.93
N LEU A 20 -6.73 -33.80 -2.70
CA LEU A 20 -6.43 -32.46 -3.17
C LEU A 20 -6.26 -31.48 -1.99
N LEU A 21 -7.12 -31.56 -0.97
CA LEU A 21 -7.00 -30.76 0.25
C LEU A 21 -5.67 -31.03 0.97
N GLU A 22 -5.26 -32.29 1.10
CA GLU A 22 -3.98 -32.64 1.71
C GLU A 22 -2.79 -32.08 0.92
N LEU A 23 -2.82 -32.16 -0.42
CA LEU A 23 -1.78 -31.61 -1.28
C LEU A 23 -1.69 -30.08 -1.19
N ILE A 24 -2.82 -29.39 -1.13
CA ILE A 24 -2.87 -27.93 -0.94
C ILE A 24 -2.27 -27.55 0.41
N ASN A 25 -2.62 -28.23 1.50
CA ASN A 25 -2.07 -28.00 2.83
C ASN A 25 -0.55 -28.25 2.88
N LYS A 26 -0.11 -29.36 2.34
CA LYS A 26 1.34 -29.69 2.24
C LYS A 26 2.10 -28.63 1.45
N ARG A 27 1.51 -28.14 0.37
CA ARG A 27 2.09 -27.04 -0.40
C ARG A 27 2.17 -25.75 0.43
N ALA A 28 1.13 -25.42 1.21
CA ALA A 28 1.09 -24.24 2.08
C ALA A 28 2.21 -24.28 3.12
N GLU A 29 2.45 -25.43 3.77
CA GLU A 29 3.56 -25.63 4.72
C GLU A 29 4.93 -25.39 4.08
N LEU A 30 5.13 -25.89 2.85
CA LEU A 30 6.39 -25.67 2.11
C LEU A 30 6.58 -24.19 1.79
N VAL A 31 5.51 -23.50 1.42
CA VAL A 31 5.55 -22.06 1.12
C VAL A 31 5.88 -21.25 2.38
N GLN A 32 5.36 -21.60 3.55
CA GLN A 32 5.73 -20.95 4.81
C GLN A 32 7.24 -21.12 5.10
N LYS A 33 7.77 -22.35 4.98
CA LYS A 33 9.21 -22.62 5.17
C LYS A 33 10.08 -21.82 4.19
N ILE A 34 9.68 -21.73 2.92
CA ILE A 34 10.36 -20.90 1.91
C ILE A 34 10.31 -19.42 2.32
N GLY A 35 9.18 -18.95 2.85
CA GLY A 35 9.02 -17.59 3.34
C GLY A 35 9.98 -17.23 4.47
N GLU A 36 10.18 -18.16 5.42
CA GLU A 36 11.15 -18.01 6.51
C GLU A 36 12.59 -17.92 6.00
N VAL A 37 12.99 -18.80 5.08
CA VAL A 37 14.33 -18.78 4.48
C VAL A 37 14.56 -17.47 3.71
N LYS A 38 13.61 -17.04 2.88
CA LYS A 38 13.68 -15.77 2.14
C LYS A 38 13.81 -14.57 3.08
N LYS A 39 13.10 -14.59 4.21
CA LYS A 39 13.16 -13.54 5.24
C LYS A 39 14.57 -13.42 5.84
N VAL A 40 15.19 -14.53 6.17
CA VAL A 40 16.57 -14.56 6.71
C VAL A 40 17.57 -14.05 5.68
N GLN A 41 17.36 -14.35 4.40
CA GLN A 41 18.26 -13.97 3.31
C GLN A 41 17.98 -12.57 2.73
N GLY A 42 16.95 -11.85 3.18
CA GLY A 42 16.57 -10.55 2.62
C GLY A 42 16.04 -10.62 1.18
N ILE A 43 15.59 -11.80 0.73
CA ILE A 43 15.08 -12.02 -0.64
C ILE A 43 13.59 -11.65 -0.71
N ASN A 44 13.19 -11.00 -1.80
CA ASN A 44 11.78 -10.67 -2.03
C ASN A 44 10.93 -11.97 -2.07
N ARG A 45 9.79 -11.94 -1.38
CA ARG A 45 8.86 -13.07 -1.33
C ARG A 45 8.21 -13.35 -2.67
N PHE A 46 7.79 -12.31 -3.38
CA PHE A 46 7.23 -12.41 -4.72
C PHE A 46 8.33 -12.64 -5.75
N ASP A 47 8.21 -13.72 -6.51
CA ASP A 47 9.14 -14.13 -7.55
C ASP A 47 8.36 -14.39 -8.86
N PRO A 48 8.15 -13.36 -9.67
CA PRO A 48 7.36 -13.48 -10.91
C PRO A 48 8.01 -14.40 -11.94
N VAL A 49 9.34 -14.56 -11.90
CA VAL A 49 10.04 -15.46 -12.83
C VAL A 49 9.75 -16.92 -12.48
N ARG A 50 9.75 -17.26 -11.19
CA ARG A 50 9.41 -18.60 -10.72
C ARG A 50 7.94 -18.92 -10.95
N GLU A 51 7.05 -17.95 -10.74
CA GLU A 51 5.62 -18.12 -11.00
C GLU A 51 5.38 -18.44 -12.47
N ARG A 52 5.98 -17.69 -13.39
CA ARG A 52 5.87 -17.93 -14.83
C ARG A 52 6.38 -19.30 -15.20
N LYS A 53 7.58 -19.70 -14.74
CA LYS A 53 8.14 -21.04 -15.01
C LYS A 53 7.21 -22.17 -14.55
N MET A 54 6.51 -21.99 -13.43
CA MET A 54 5.56 -23.00 -12.94
C MET A 54 4.30 -23.05 -13.80
N LEU A 55 3.79 -21.91 -14.26
CA LEU A 55 2.63 -21.86 -15.17
C LEU A 55 2.96 -22.47 -16.54
N ASP A 56 4.19 -22.28 -17.04
CA ASP A 56 4.67 -22.90 -18.28
C ASP A 56 4.79 -24.42 -18.12
N LEU A 57 5.29 -24.89 -16.98
CA LEU A 57 5.37 -26.32 -16.67
C LEU A 57 3.97 -26.97 -16.58
N ILE A 58 3.00 -26.27 -15.98
CA ILE A 58 1.61 -26.74 -15.91
C ILE A 58 1.03 -26.85 -17.32
N ALA A 59 1.31 -25.88 -18.19
CA ALA A 59 0.88 -25.92 -19.58
C ALA A 59 1.48 -27.12 -20.35
N GLU A 60 2.76 -27.39 -20.13
CA GLU A 60 3.47 -28.54 -20.76
C GLU A 60 2.94 -29.89 -20.27
N LYS A 61 2.59 -29.99 -18.98
CA LYS A 61 2.20 -31.25 -18.34
C LYS A 61 0.69 -31.53 -18.33
N ASN A 62 -0.11 -30.59 -18.85
CA ASN A 62 -1.56 -30.76 -18.90
C ASN A 62 -1.97 -31.75 -19.99
N GLU A 63 -2.37 -32.95 -19.60
CA GLU A 63 -2.93 -33.98 -20.45
C GLU A 63 -4.42 -34.25 -20.11
N GLY A 64 -5.00 -33.48 -19.19
CA GLY A 64 -6.34 -33.70 -18.68
C GLY A 64 -7.44 -32.97 -19.47
N PRO A 65 -8.70 -33.12 -19.06
CA PRO A 65 -9.86 -32.58 -19.75
C PRO A 65 -10.03 -31.05 -19.60
N PHE A 66 -9.30 -30.42 -18.65
CA PHE A 66 -9.35 -28.98 -18.50
C PHE A 66 -8.48 -28.28 -19.52
N GLU A 67 -8.99 -27.17 -20.06
CA GLU A 67 -8.19 -26.24 -20.84
C GLU A 67 -7.00 -25.71 -20.00
N THR A 68 -5.85 -25.58 -20.64
CA THR A 68 -4.62 -25.10 -19.97
C THR A 68 -4.82 -23.74 -19.29
N SER A 69 -5.57 -22.83 -19.91
CA SER A 69 -5.93 -21.52 -19.34
C SER A 69 -6.70 -21.63 -18.03
N THR A 70 -7.59 -22.62 -17.92
CA THR A 70 -8.37 -22.88 -16.71
C THR A 70 -7.46 -23.35 -15.58
N LEU A 71 -6.56 -24.29 -15.84
CA LEU A 71 -5.60 -24.75 -14.85
C LEU A 71 -4.64 -23.65 -14.41
N GLN A 72 -4.13 -22.85 -15.36
CA GLN A 72 -3.28 -21.71 -15.01
C GLN A 72 -4.01 -20.70 -14.12
N HIS A 73 -5.31 -20.48 -14.34
CA HIS A 73 -6.12 -19.61 -13.47
C HIS A 73 -6.23 -20.19 -12.05
N ILE A 74 -6.57 -21.47 -11.91
CA ILE A 74 -6.64 -22.15 -10.60
C ILE A 74 -5.31 -22.05 -9.86
N PHE A 75 -4.19 -22.31 -10.54
CA PHE A 75 -2.87 -22.22 -9.91
C PHE A 75 -2.47 -20.79 -9.52
N LYS A 76 -2.89 -19.78 -10.27
CA LYS A 76 -2.71 -18.37 -9.88
C LYS A 76 -3.45 -18.03 -8.59
N GLU A 77 -4.68 -18.53 -8.39
CA GLU A 77 -5.40 -18.35 -7.14
C GLU A 77 -4.72 -19.08 -5.96
N ILE A 78 -4.19 -20.28 -6.19
CA ILE A 78 -3.37 -20.99 -5.19
C ILE A 78 -2.09 -20.20 -4.86
N PHE A 79 -1.43 -19.59 -5.84
CA PHE A 79 -0.24 -18.76 -5.60
C PHE A 79 -0.58 -17.51 -4.81
N LYS A 80 -1.67 -16.84 -5.15
CA LYS A 80 -2.17 -15.67 -4.43
C LYS A 80 -2.49 -16.00 -2.96
N ALA A 81 -3.26 -17.05 -2.70
CA ALA A 81 -3.54 -17.51 -1.35
C ALA A 81 -2.27 -17.85 -0.56
N SER A 82 -1.25 -18.40 -1.24
CA SER A 82 0.05 -18.70 -0.63
C SER A 82 0.86 -17.45 -0.29
N LEU A 83 0.77 -16.39 -1.10
CA LEU A 83 1.38 -15.09 -0.77
C LEU A 83 0.67 -14.45 0.42
N GLU A 84 -0.65 -14.53 0.49
CA GLU A 84 -1.44 -14.03 1.62
C GLU A 84 -1.05 -14.69 2.95
N LEU A 85 -0.78 -16.01 2.95
CA LEU A 85 -0.24 -16.71 4.14
C LEU A 85 1.12 -16.15 4.60
N GLN A 86 1.98 -15.76 3.65
CA GLN A 86 3.27 -15.12 3.96
C GLN A 86 3.12 -13.65 4.37
N GLU A 87 2.10 -12.95 3.85
CA GLU A 87 1.81 -11.55 4.18
C GLU A 87 1.26 -11.37 5.60
N ASP A 88 0.51 -12.34 6.12
CA ASP A 88 -0.09 -12.22 7.46
C ASP A 88 0.98 -12.07 8.55
N ASP A 89 2.13 -12.73 8.41
CA ASP A 89 3.28 -12.54 9.31
C ASP A 89 3.98 -11.20 9.06
N HIS A 90 4.03 -10.72 7.82
CA HIS A 90 4.61 -9.43 7.50
C HIS A 90 3.73 -8.27 7.98
N ARG A 91 2.41 -8.36 7.79
CA ARG A 91 1.45 -7.36 8.30
C ARG A 91 1.46 -7.25 9.82
N LYS A 92 1.68 -8.37 10.54
CA LYS A 92 1.88 -8.38 12.00
C LYS A 92 3.17 -7.66 12.41
N ALA A 93 4.20 -7.68 11.55
CA ALA A 93 5.48 -7.04 11.82
C ALA A 93 5.53 -5.55 11.43
N LEU A 94 4.57 -5.06 10.64
CA LEU A 94 4.52 -3.64 10.25
C LEU A 94 4.29 -2.75 11.49
N LEU A 95 5.03 -1.66 11.58
CA LEU A 95 4.89 -0.68 12.67
C LEU A 95 3.49 -0.08 12.72
N VAL A 96 2.84 0.08 11.55
CA VAL A 96 1.49 0.64 11.42
C VAL A 96 0.37 -0.41 11.49
N SER A 97 0.70 -1.67 11.77
CA SER A 97 -0.29 -2.74 11.79
C SER A 97 -1.21 -2.64 13.00
N ARG A 98 -2.52 -2.57 12.78
CA ARG A 98 -3.55 -2.62 13.84
C ARG A 98 -3.53 -3.92 14.64
N LYS A 99 -2.97 -5.01 14.11
CA LYS A 99 -2.75 -6.27 14.85
C LYS A 99 -1.69 -6.10 15.94
N LYS A 100 -0.70 -5.22 15.73
CA LYS A 100 0.38 -4.95 16.67
C LYS A 100 0.06 -3.75 17.58
N HIS A 101 -0.60 -2.75 17.02
CA HIS A 101 -1.01 -1.52 17.70
C HIS A 101 -2.51 -1.31 17.47
N PRO A 102 -3.38 -1.93 18.31
CA PRO A 102 -4.84 -1.85 18.13
C PRO A 102 -5.38 -0.45 18.40
N ASP A 103 -4.71 0.30 19.26
CA ASP A 103 -5.13 1.65 19.63
C ASP A 103 -4.81 2.68 18.55
N ASN A 104 -5.54 3.78 18.55
CA ASN A 104 -5.27 4.89 17.67
C ASN A 104 -3.95 5.58 18.06
N THR A 105 -3.13 5.88 17.06
CA THR A 105 -2.01 6.81 17.25
C THR A 105 -2.56 8.23 17.22
N ILE A 106 -2.35 8.98 18.28
CA ILE A 106 -2.80 10.36 18.40
C ILE A 106 -1.58 11.26 18.23
N VAL A 107 -1.69 12.22 17.30
CA VAL A 107 -0.64 13.19 17.00
C VAL A 107 -1.21 14.59 17.17
N ASP A 108 -0.48 15.45 17.88
CA ASP A 108 -0.77 16.88 17.97
C ASP A 108 0.07 17.64 16.90
N ILE A 109 -0.60 18.50 16.15
CA ILE A 109 0.02 19.35 15.15
C ILE A 109 -0.42 20.80 15.43
N LYS A 110 0.40 21.55 16.14
CA LYS A 110 0.11 22.94 16.56
C LYS A 110 -1.28 23.09 17.22
N GLY A 111 -1.64 22.17 18.10
CA GLY A 111 -2.91 22.17 18.81
C GLY A 111 -4.09 21.56 18.05
N GLU A 112 -3.88 21.03 16.83
CA GLU A 112 -4.84 20.18 16.14
C GLU A 112 -4.49 18.71 16.37
N THR A 113 -5.40 17.97 16.99
CA THR A 113 -5.21 16.55 17.28
C THR A 113 -5.69 15.70 16.10
N ILE A 114 -4.86 14.78 15.61
CA ILE A 114 -5.21 13.80 14.57
C ILE A 114 -5.17 12.40 15.17
N GLY A 115 -6.19 11.59 14.88
CA GLY A 115 -6.30 10.21 15.36
C GLY A 115 -7.24 10.03 16.56
N ASP A 116 -7.83 11.09 17.07
CA ASP A 116 -8.80 11.11 18.19
C ASP A 116 -10.23 10.67 17.81
N GLY A 117 -10.43 10.26 16.56
CA GLY A 117 -11.74 9.86 16.04
C GLY A 117 -12.56 11.01 15.43
N ILE A 118 -12.08 12.25 15.52
CA ILE A 118 -12.73 13.43 14.93
C ILE A 118 -12.12 13.67 13.53
N GLN A 119 -12.98 13.88 12.55
CA GLN A 119 -12.55 14.18 11.20
C GLN A 119 -11.92 15.59 11.12
N ARG A 120 -10.71 15.67 10.56
CA ARG A 120 -10.04 16.93 10.28
C ARG A 120 -9.98 17.16 8.76
N ILE A 121 -10.10 18.41 8.37
CA ILE A 121 -9.99 18.80 6.96
C ILE A 121 -8.63 19.45 6.75
N ILE A 122 -7.87 18.90 5.81
CA ILE A 122 -6.63 19.46 5.30
C ILE A 122 -6.95 20.09 3.95
N ALA A 123 -6.86 21.41 3.86
CA ALA A 123 -7.22 22.15 2.64
C ALA A 123 -6.01 22.93 2.11
N GLY A 124 -6.00 23.20 0.79
CA GLY A 124 -4.94 23.98 0.20
C GLY A 124 -4.76 23.72 -1.29
N PRO A 125 -3.89 24.50 -1.97
CA PRO A 125 -3.65 24.35 -3.40
C PRO A 125 -2.89 23.06 -3.72
N CYS A 126 -3.06 22.57 -4.96
CA CYS A 126 -2.31 21.40 -5.43
C CYS A 126 -0.80 21.70 -5.47
N SER A 127 -0.41 22.91 -5.91
CA SER A 127 0.98 23.37 -5.97
C SER A 127 1.12 24.78 -5.38
N VAL A 128 2.31 25.07 -4.86
CA VAL A 128 2.73 26.41 -4.48
C VAL A 128 3.32 27.08 -5.72
N GLU A 129 2.66 28.14 -6.21
CA GLU A 129 3.07 28.85 -7.42
C GLU A 129 3.49 30.30 -7.13
N SER A 130 2.86 30.93 -6.14
CA SER A 130 3.24 32.26 -5.64
C SER A 130 2.76 32.46 -4.20
N TYR A 131 3.30 33.50 -3.54
CA TYR A 131 2.83 33.92 -2.23
C TYR A 131 1.34 34.34 -2.29
N GLU A 132 0.94 35.13 -3.29
CA GLU A 132 -0.41 35.66 -3.43
C GLU A 132 -1.45 34.54 -3.55
N GLN A 133 -1.17 33.55 -4.41
CA GLN A 133 -2.02 32.38 -4.61
C GLN A 133 -2.25 31.61 -3.29
N VAL A 134 -1.17 31.28 -2.58
CA VAL A 134 -1.26 30.50 -1.33
C VAL A 134 -1.91 31.32 -0.22
N ASN A 135 -1.62 32.63 -0.14
CA ASN A 135 -2.20 33.52 0.85
C ASN A 135 -3.72 33.66 0.70
N GLU A 136 -4.22 33.79 -0.53
CA GLU A 136 -5.67 33.80 -0.80
C GLU A 136 -6.35 32.54 -0.27
N VAL A 137 -5.75 31.39 -0.53
CA VAL A 137 -6.26 30.10 -0.03
C VAL A 137 -6.16 30.02 1.50
N ALA A 138 -5.07 30.47 2.11
CA ALA A 138 -4.88 30.46 3.56
C ALA A 138 -5.93 31.31 4.28
N VAL A 139 -6.27 32.48 3.72
CA VAL A 139 -7.36 33.32 4.22
C VAL A 139 -8.70 32.60 4.18
N ALA A 140 -8.98 31.87 3.08
CA ALA A 140 -10.21 31.08 2.96
C ALA A 140 -10.26 29.92 3.97
N VAL A 141 -9.14 29.20 4.15
CA VAL A 141 -8.97 28.13 5.13
C VAL A 141 -9.24 28.65 6.55
N LYS A 142 -8.61 29.76 6.92
CA LYS A 142 -8.80 30.39 8.23
C LYS A 142 -10.24 30.84 8.47
N ARG A 143 -10.90 31.41 7.47
CA ARG A 143 -12.33 31.83 7.55
C ARG A 143 -13.27 30.66 7.83
N GLN A 144 -12.94 29.45 7.42
CA GLN A 144 -13.70 28.25 7.69
C GLN A 144 -13.37 27.62 9.06
N GLY A 145 -12.50 28.26 9.85
CA GLY A 145 -12.07 27.73 11.14
C GLY A 145 -11.13 26.53 11.04
N LEU A 146 -10.56 26.28 9.85
CA LEU A 146 -9.60 25.20 9.65
C LEU A 146 -8.20 25.68 10.04
N LYS A 147 -7.34 24.73 10.45
CA LYS A 147 -5.98 25.02 10.89
C LYS A 147 -4.89 24.30 10.09
N LEU A 148 -5.27 23.41 9.21
CA LEU A 148 -4.34 22.61 8.43
C LEU A 148 -4.32 23.06 6.97
N LEU A 149 -3.19 23.67 6.54
CA LEU A 149 -2.96 24.13 5.18
C LEU A 149 -2.03 23.17 4.44
N ARG A 150 -2.44 22.70 3.27
CA ARG A 150 -1.60 21.86 2.41
C ARG A 150 -1.18 22.63 1.15
N GLY A 151 0.10 22.53 0.77
CA GLY A 151 0.59 23.01 -0.51
C GLY A 151 1.78 22.18 -1.00
N GLY A 152 1.77 21.75 -2.27
CA GLY A 152 2.90 21.01 -2.84
C GLY A 152 4.01 21.98 -3.29
N ALA A 153 5.10 22.05 -2.53
CA ALA A 153 6.30 22.80 -2.91
C ALA A 153 7.14 22.06 -3.97
N TYR A 154 7.14 20.75 -3.92
CA TYR A 154 7.75 19.85 -4.90
C TYR A 154 6.67 19.16 -5.70
N LYS A 155 6.94 18.89 -6.99
CA LYS A 155 6.02 18.20 -7.91
C LYS A 155 6.75 17.11 -8.65
N PRO A 156 6.58 15.81 -8.23
CA PRO A 156 7.11 14.70 -9.01
C PRO A 156 6.41 14.64 -10.36
N ARG A 157 7.16 14.78 -11.44
CA ARG A 157 6.68 14.75 -12.83
C ARG A 157 7.49 13.76 -13.64
N THR A 158 6.83 13.10 -14.57
CA THR A 158 7.49 12.19 -15.51
C THR A 158 8.21 12.92 -16.63
N SER A 159 7.74 14.14 -16.97
CA SER A 159 8.36 15.00 -17.97
C SER A 159 9.22 16.07 -17.31
N PRO A 160 10.49 16.24 -17.72
CA PRO A 160 11.36 17.30 -17.19
C PRO A 160 10.95 18.70 -17.65
N TYR A 161 10.04 18.82 -18.62
CA TYR A 161 9.53 20.09 -19.13
C TYR A 161 8.31 20.61 -18.34
N ASP A 162 7.72 19.78 -17.50
CA ASP A 162 6.60 20.18 -16.65
C ASP A 162 7.10 20.95 -15.41
N PHE A 163 6.21 21.75 -14.82
CA PHE A 163 6.50 22.47 -13.59
C PHE A 163 6.85 21.50 -12.45
N GLN A 164 8.09 21.59 -11.97
CA GLN A 164 8.63 20.69 -10.92
C GLN A 164 8.34 21.18 -9.49
N GLY A 165 7.65 22.29 -9.33
CA GLY A 165 7.47 22.99 -8.07
C GLY A 165 8.55 24.07 -7.84
N LEU A 166 8.32 24.91 -6.83
CA LEU A 166 9.30 25.93 -6.41
C LEU A 166 10.36 25.38 -5.47
N GLY A 167 10.24 24.12 -5.04
CA GLY A 167 11.19 23.52 -4.13
C GLY A 167 11.27 24.26 -2.79
N GLU A 168 12.49 24.57 -2.36
CA GLU A 168 12.72 25.25 -1.08
C GLU A 168 12.07 26.64 -1.00
N GLU A 169 12.04 27.41 -2.10
CA GLU A 169 11.33 28.68 -2.15
C GLU A 169 9.82 28.48 -1.85
N GLY A 170 9.22 27.41 -2.38
CA GLY A 170 7.82 27.06 -2.09
C GLY A 170 7.61 26.72 -0.62
N LEU A 171 8.56 26.05 0.04
CA LEU A 171 8.52 25.78 1.47
C LEU A 171 8.61 27.07 2.30
N GLN A 172 9.47 28.02 1.91
CA GLN A 172 9.58 29.32 2.55
C GLN A 172 8.30 30.14 2.45
N ILE A 173 7.64 30.13 1.28
CA ILE A 173 6.33 30.76 1.08
C ILE A 173 5.29 30.16 2.02
N LEU A 174 5.20 28.83 2.07
CA LEU A 174 4.26 28.12 2.94
C LEU A 174 4.48 28.47 4.42
N LYS A 175 5.75 28.43 4.88
CA LYS A 175 6.11 28.76 6.26
C LYS A 175 5.69 30.17 6.64
N ARG A 176 6.03 31.14 5.80
CA ARG A 176 5.69 32.54 6.02
C ARG A 176 4.17 32.73 6.16
N ILE A 177 3.39 32.17 5.24
CA ILE A 177 1.92 32.25 5.26
C ILE A 177 1.33 31.54 6.47
N ALA A 178 1.89 30.39 6.84
CA ALA A 178 1.47 29.64 8.03
C ALA A 178 1.64 30.47 9.30
N ASP A 179 2.79 31.14 9.43
CA ASP A 179 3.08 31.98 10.60
C ASP A 179 2.16 33.23 10.62
N GLU A 180 1.89 33.86 9.48
CA GLU A 180 0.98 35.02 9.37
C GLU A 180 -0.49 34.68 9.73
N HIS A 181 -0.92 33.45 9.45
CA HIS A 181 -2.32 33.00 9.65
C HIS A 181 -2.50 32.04 10.80
N ASP A 182 -1.47 31.68 11.55
CA ASP A 182 -1.49 30.68 12.62
C ASP A 182 -2.08 29.34 12.11
N LEU A 183 -1.45 28.79 11.06
CA LEU A 183 -1.80 27.53 10.42
C LEU A 183 -0.66 26.52 10.55
N ALA A 184 -1.01 25.24 10.57
CA ALA A 184 -0.05 24.17 10.42
C ALA A 184 0.09 23.79 8.93
N VAL A 185 1.31 23.53 8.47
CA VAL A 185 1.64 23.31 7.06
C VAL A 185 1.99 21.88 6.75
N ILE A 186 1.46 21.41 5.63
CA ILE A 186 1.70 20.09 5.06
C ILE A 186 2.22 20.24 3.64
N SER A 187 3.37 19.64 3.33
CA SER A 187 3.89 19.58 1.97
C SER A 187 4.49 18.24 1.64
N GLU A 188 4.39 17.86 0.37
CA GLU A 188 5.04 16.68 -0.18
C GLU A 188 6.53 16.94 -0.36
N ILE A 189 7.35 15.92 -0.08
CA ILE A 189 8.76 15.86 -0.43
C ILE A 189 8.99 14.67 -1.36
N VAL A 190 10.02 14.73 -2.20
CA VAL A 190 10.27 13.73 -3.25
C VAL A 190 11.44 12.82 -2.89
N THR A 191 12.47 13.35 -2.24
CA THR A 191 13.67 12.59 -1.88
C THR A 191 13.95 12.64 -0.38
N PRO A 192 14.60 11.61 0.20
CA PRO A 192 15.01 11.65 1.61
C PRO A 192 15.91 12.84 1.96
N GLN A 193 16.70 13.34 1.01
CA GLN A 193 17.59 14.49 1.19
C GLN A 193 16.83 15.80 1.39
N ASP A 194 15.59 15.88 0.90
CA ASP A 194 14.76 17.07 1.08
C ASP A 194 14.18 17.16 2.50
N ILE A 195 14.20 16.07 3.28
CA ILE A 195 13.69 16.05 4.66
C ILE A 195 14.45 17.06 5.51
N GLU A 196 15.78 17.05 5.47
CA GLU A 196 16.62 17.94 6.28
C GLU A 196 16.30 19.41 6.07
N LYS A 197 15.91 19.78 4.84
CA LYS A 197 15.49 21.16 4.50
C LYS A 197 14.03 21.41 4.88
N ALA A 198 13.16 20.44 4.65
CA ALA A 198 11.73 20.62 4.84
C ALA A 198 11.31 20.79 6.29
N VAL A 199 12.01 20.14 7.24
CA VAL A 199 11.65 20.16 8.68
C VAL A 199 11.69 21.55 9.30
N ASP A 200 12.45 22.49 8.73
CA ASP A 200 12.51 23.87 9.20
C ASP A 200 11.28 24.71 8.74
N TYR A 201 10.53 24.23 7.75
CA TYR A 201 9.47 25.00 7.10
C TYR A 201 8.06 24.42 7.28
N ILE A 202 7.93 23.09 7.46
CA ILE A 202 6.63 22.42 7.48
C ILE A 202 6.44 21.60 8.76
N ASP A 203 5.18 21.42 9.14
CA ASP A 203 4.81 20.69 10.37
C ASP A 203 4.54 19.21 10.07
N VAL A 204 4.15 18.90 8.82
CA VAL A 204 3.82 17.54 8.40
C VAL A 204 4.41 17.28 7.01
N ILE A 205 5.14 16.17 6.91
CA ILE A 205 5.68 15.67 5.65
C ILE A 205 4.67 14.72 5.01
N GLN A 206 4.31 14.99 3.76
CA GLN A 206 3.56 14.08 2.90
C GLN A 206 4.56 13.29 2.04
N ILE A 207 4.38 11.94 1.96
CA ILE A 207 5.19 11.01 1.17
C ILE A 207 4.31 10.34 0.13
#